data_5b78d4efbd553ccf114193dd997a8938
#
_entry.id   5b78d4efbd553ccf114193dd997a8938
#
_cell.length_a   1.000
_cell.length_b   1.000
_cell.length_c   1.000
_cell.angle_alpha   90.00
_cell.angle_beta   90.00
_cell.angle_gamma   90.00
#
_symmetry.space_group_name_H-M   'P 1'
#
loop_
_entity.id
_entity.type
_entity.pdbx_description
1 polymer ?
#
loop_
_entity_poly.entity_id
_entity_poly.type
_entity_poly.pdbx_seq_one_letter_code
_entity_poly.pdbx_strand_id
1 'polypeptide(L)'
;NISRQDYEPQGASVNVLIAEGSVAPESIDPSCNQGDGFLQRRDIHAHLDKSHVTVHTFPESHPDNEVTTFRVDIDVSTCGEISPLNTLDYLIRSFDSDIITIDYRVRGFTRDVSGKKCFMDQEMASIQDFISEEILLRYDAQDVNVYQSNIFHTRMLIKELELQNYLFKTDAYELDPRVRLDITNRLRREMIEIFSGRNIY
;
A
#
# COMPACT_ATOMS: atom_id res chain seq x y z
N ASN A 1 -11.01 -12.73 -10.60
CA ASN A 1 -10.69 -13.78 -9.62
C ASN A 1 -10.08 -13.13 -8.38
N ILE A 2 -10.42 -13.64 -7.22
CA ILE A 2 -9.85 -13.22 -5.95
C ILE A 2 -9.22 -14.45 -5.32
N SER A 3 -7.92 -14.36 -4.96
CA SER A 3 -7.27 -15.37 -4.14
C SER A 3 -6.83 -14.73 -2.82
N ARG A 4 -7.03 -15.46 -1.73
CA ARG A 4 -6.63 -15.05 -0.39
C ARG A 4 -5.70 -16.11 0.21
N GLN A 5 -4.66 -15.65 0.88
CA GLN A 5 -3.75 -16.49 1.63
C GLN A 5 -3.55 -15.88 3.01
N ASP A 6 -3.82 -16.65 4.05
CA ASP A 6 -3.57 -16.26 5.42
C ASP A 6 -2.21 -16.82 5.86
N TYR A 7 -1.45 -16.05 6.64
CA TYR A 7 -0.13 -16.42 7.15
C TYR A 7 -0.17 -16.57 8.67
N GLU A 8 0.50 -17.61 9.16
CA GLU A 8 0.81 -17.78 10.57
C GLU A 8 2.17 -17.16 10.90
N PRO A 9 2.36 -16.45 12.04
CA PRO A 9 1.35 -16.26 13.10
C PRO A 9 0.33 -15.17 12.82
N GLN A 10 0.59 -14.26 11.89
CA GLN A 10 -0.33 -13.15 11.57
C GLN A 10 -0.05 -12.62 10.17
N GLY A 11 -1.10 -12.26 9.46
CA GLY A 11 -1.05 -11.63 8.16
C GLY A 11 -1.99 -12.26 7.14
N ALA A 12 -2.24 -11.52 6.08
CA ALA A 12 -3.01 -12.00 4.94
C ALA A 12 -2.51 -11.37 3.63
N SER A 13 -2.67 -12.11 2.54
CA SER A 13 -2.44 -11.60 1.19
C SER A 13 -3.70 -11.81 0.36
N VAL A 14 -4.10 -10.78 -0.37
CA VAL A 14 -5.24 -10.86 -1.28
C VAL A 14 -4.79 -10.38 -2.65
N ASN A 15 -4.94 -11.26 -3.64
CA ASN A 15 -4.71 -10.93 -5.04
C ASN A 15 -6.05 -10.80 -5.75
N VAL A 16 -6.32 -9.65 -6.35
CA VAL A 16 -7.52 -9.39 -7.12
C VAL A 16 -7.16 -9.26 -8.59
N LEU A 17 -7.66 -10.21 -9.38
CA LEU A 17 -7.54 -10.19 -10.83
C LEU A 17 -8.73 -9.46 -11.43
N ILE A 18 -8.47 -8.35 -12.10
CA ILE A 18 -9.45 -7.59 -12.84
C ILE A 18 -9.21 -7.83 -14.34
N ALA A 19 -10.15 -8.49 -15.00
CA ALA A 19 -10.09 -8.75 -16.44
C ALA A 19 -11.41 -8.37 -17.11
N GLU A 20 -11.34 -7.90 -18.36
CA GLU A 20 -12.51 -7.76 -19.21
C GLU A 20 -12.86 -9.13 -19.81
N GLY A 21 -14.01 -9.67 -19.40
CA GLY A 21 -14.50 -10.99 -19.85
C GLY A 21 -14.25 -12.12 -18.84
N SER A 22 -14.79 -13.29 -19.12
CA SER A 22 -14.55 -14.47 -18.31
C SER A 22 -13.14 -15.01 -18.58
N VAL A 23 -12.31 -15.08 -17.55
CA VAL A 23 -11.05 -15.84 -17.62
C VAL A 23 -11.46 -17.31 -17.73
N ALA A 24 -11.16 -17.95 -18.88
CA ALA A 24 -11.45 -19.35 -19.05
C ALA A 24 -10.67 -20.19 -18.01
N PRO A 25 -11.30 -21.18 -17.37
CA PRO A 25 -10.64 -22.04 -16.40
C PRO A 25 -9.44 -22.83 -16.99
N GLU A 26 -9.35 -22.88 -18.29
CA GLU A 26 -8.33 -23.62 -19.06
C GLU A 26 -6.95 -22.95 -19.05
N SER A 27 -6.83 -21.72 -18.58
CA SER A 27 -5.53 -21.04 -18.45
C SER A 27 -4.70 -21.50 -17.23
N ILE A 28 -5.25 -22.39 -16.41
CA ILE A 28 -4.52 -23.04 -15.31
C ILE A 28 -3.99 -24.35 -15.88
N ASP A 29 -2.69 -24.42 -16.16
CA ASP A 29 -2.02 -25.63 -16.66
C ASP A 29 -2.27 -26.81 -15.70
N PRO A 30 -2.99 -27.87 -16.15
CA PRO A 30 -3.29 -29.03 -15.30
C PRO A 30 -2.05 -29.86 -14.96
N SER A 31 -0.93 -29.66 -15.67
CA SER A 31 0.32 -30.40 -15.44
C SER A 31 1.02 -30.05 -14.14
N CYS A 32 0.61 -28.97 -13.47
CA CYS A 32 1.15 -28.56 -12.17
C CYS A 32 0.69 -29.42 -10.98
N ASN A 33 -0.17 -30.45 -11.19
CA ASN A 33 -0.76 -31.23 -10.12
C ASN A 33 -0.06 -32.58 -9.80
N GLN A 34 1.11 -32.86 -10.37
CA GLN A 34 1.85 -34.09 -10.05
C GLN A 34 3.21 -33.81 -9.46
N GLY A 35 3.36 -33.99 -8.17
CA GLY A 35 4.65 -34.08 -7.51
C GLY A 35 4.68 -33.67 -6.05
N ASP A 36 4.66 -34.69 -5.20
CA ASP A 36 5.25 -34.77 -3.84
C ASP A 36 5.13 -33.62 -2.84
N GLY A 37 4.37 -33.83 -1.85
CA GLY A 37 4.39 -33.67 -0.40
C GLY A 37 5.07 -32.46 0.27
N PHE A 38 5.64 -31.52 -0.44
CA PHE A 38 6.10 -30.25 0.09
C PHE A 38 5.15 -29.15 -0.37
N LEU A 39 4.64 -28.37 0.58
CA LEU A 39 3.91 -27.13 0.36
C LEU A 39 4.78 -26.17 -0.48
N GLN A 40 4.82 -26.38 -1.77
CA GLN A 40 5.35 -25.38 -2.69
C GLN A 40 4.39 -24.20 -2.62
N ARG A 41 4.88 -23.06 -2.14
CA ARG A 41 4.29 -21.76 -2.37
C ARG A 41 4.12 -21.61 -3.88
N ARG A 42 2.91 -21.83 -4.36
CA ARG A 42 2.59 -21.55 -5.75
C ARG A 42 2.24 -20.07 -5.83
N ASP A 43 3.22 -19.30 -6.16
CA ASP A 43 2.98 -17.97 -6.69
C ASP A 43 2.26 -18.15 -8.02
N ILE A 44 0.95 -18.00 -8.01
CA ILE A 44 0.17 -18.02 -9.25
C ILE A 44 0.41 -16.68 -9.92
N HIS A 45 1.41 -16.61 -10.78
CA HIS A 45 1.56 -15.51 -11.71
C HIS A 45 0.53 -15.70 -12.83
N ALA A 46 -0.71 -15.30 -12.58
CA ALA A 46 -1.68 -15.16 -13.65
C ALA A 46 -1.27 -13.94 -14.48
N HIS A 47 -0.95 -14.15 -15.74
CA HIS A 47 -0.81 -13.06 -16.71
C HIS A 47 -2.17 -12.38 -16.85
N LEU A 48 -2.25 -11.15 -16.38
CA LEU A 48 -3.46 -10.36 -16.38
C LEU A 48 -3.48 -9.51 -17.65
N ASP A 49 -4.55 -9.61 -18.39
CA ASP A 49 -4.70 -8.84 -19.63
C ASP A 49 -4.64 -7.32 -19.39
N LYS A 50 -4.99 -6.83 -18.20
CA LYS A 50 -5.09 -5.38 -18.01
C LYS A 50 -4.60 -4.84 -16.66
N SER A 51 -5.04 -5.37 -15.52
CA SER A 51 -4.69 -4.76 -14.23
C SER A 51 -4.71 -5.76 -13.08
N HIS A 52 -3.88 -5.52 -12.06
CA HIS A 52 -3.92 -6.30 -10.83
C HIS A 52 -3.71 -5.43 -9.60
N VAL A 53 -4.23 -5.91 -8.48
CA VAL A 53 -4.01 -5.35 -7.16
C VAL A 53 -3.58 -6.47 -6.23
N THR A 54 -2.48 -6.27 -5.52
CA THR A 54 -2.01 -7.17 -4.48
C THR A 54 -2.03 -6.43 -3.15
N VAL A 55 -2.54 -7.06 -2.11
CA VAL A 55 -2.61 -6.48 -0.77
C VAL A 55 -1.97 -7.44 0.23
N HIS A 56 -0.99 -6.94 0.98
CA HIS A 56 -0.35 -7.63 2.09
C HIS A 56 -0.63 -6.87 3.38
N THR A 57 -0.98 -7.60 4.45
CA THR A 57 -1.28 -7.01 5.76
C THR A 57 -0.35 -7.56 6.82
N PHE A 58 0.15 -6.67 7.68
CA PHE A 58 1.10 -7.00 8.73
C PHE A 58 0.63 -6.37 10.06
N PRO A 59 -0.22 -7.08 10.83
CA PRO A 59 -0.55 -6.65 12.18
C PRO A 59 0.65 -6.89 13.10
N GLU A 60 0.98 -5.89 13.90
CA GLU A 60 2.05 -5.93 14.89
C GLU A 60 1.53 -5.51 16.25
N SER A 61 1.90 -6.23 17.31
CA SER A 61 1.53 -5.88 18.68
C SER A 61 2.79 -5.73 19.51
N HIS A 62 2.92 -4.59 20.18
CA HIS A 62 4.03 -4.36 21.08
C HIS A 62 3.79 -5.12 22.41
N PRO A 63 4.74 -5.95 22.88
CA PRO A 63 4.51 -6.82 24.03
C PRO A 63 4.30 -6.06 25.34
N ASP A 64 4.86 -4.87 25.48
CA ASP A 64 4.92 -4.19 26.76
C ASP A 64 3.76 -3.22 27.07
N ASN A 65 2.96 -2.80 26.05
CA ASN A 65 2.06 -1.66 26.25
C ASN A 65 0.67 -1.80 25.64
N GLU A 66 0.28 -2.99 25.19
CA GLU A 66 -0.99 -3.20 24.46
C GLU A 66 -1.17 -2.32 23.21
N VAL A 67 -0.09 -1.65 22.78
CA VAL A 67 -0.07 -0.85 21.57
C VAL A 67 -0.01 -1.77 20.38
N THR A 68 -0.92 -1.57 19.44
CA THR A 68 -0.97 -2.37 18.23
C THR A 68 -0.85 -1.46 17.02
N THR A 69 -0.01 -1.86 16.09
CA THR A 69 0.16 -1.20 14.79
C THR A 69 -0.26 -2.12 13.67
N PHE A 70 -0.57 -1.56 12.54
CA PHE A 70 -1.00 -2.29 11.37
C PHE A 70 -0.38 -1.67 10.13
N ARG A 71 0.39 -2.49 9.39
CA ARG A 71 0.91 -2.09 8.08
C ARG A 71 0.14 -2.81 6.98
N VAL A 72 -0.16 -2.09 5.92
CA VAL A 72 -0.70 -2.63 4.69
C VAL A 72 0.17 -2.18 3.52
N ASP A 73 0.58 -3.13 2.68
CA ASP A 73 1.27 -2.87 1.43
C ASP A 73 0.30 -3.18 0.28
N ILE A 74 0.09 -2.23 -0.61
CA ILE A 74 -0.84 -2.35 -1.74
C ILE A 74 -0.06 -2.08 -3.02
N ASP A 75 0.08 -3.10 -3.87
CA ASP A 75 0.65 -2.96 -5.20
C ASP A 75 -0.46 -2.93 -6.24
N VAL A 76 -0.44 -1.89 -7.07
CA VAL A 76 -1.39 -1.73 -8.18
C VAL A 76 -0.62 -1.63 -9.49
N SER A 77 -0.87 -2.55 -10.40
CA SER A 77 -0.36 -2.46 -11.77
C SER A 77 -1.51 -2.33 -12.75
N THR A 78 -1.43 -1.32 -13.60
CA THR A 78 -2.42 -1.07 -14.65
C THR A 78 -1.75 -1.07 -16.02
N CYS A 79 -2.51 -1.44 -17.05
CA CYS A 79 -2.12 -1.32 -18.44
C CYS A 79 -3.06 -0.34 -19.14
N GLY A 80 -2.52 0.45 -20.08
CA GLY A 80 -3.33 1.39 -20.85
C GLY A 80 -3.55 2.73 -20.17
N GLU A 81 -4.70 3.34 -20.41
CA GLU A 81 -5.00 4.73 -20.03
C GLU A 81 -5.51 4.89 -18.58
N ILE A 82 -5.68 3.79 -17.87
CA ILE A 82 -6.20 3.85 -16.50
C ILE A 82 -5.08 4.21 -15.53
N SER A 83 -5.19 5.39 -14.90
CA SER A 83 -4.29 5.80 -13.84
C SER A 83 -4.74 5.27 -12.49
N PRO A 84 -3.91 4.52 -11.75
CA PRO A 84 -4.22 4.07 -10.40
C PRO A 84 -4.28 5.24 -9.39
N LEU A 85 -3.69 6.39 -9.72
CA LEU A 85 -3.64 7.56 -8.85
C LEU A 85 -5.04 8.10 -8.52
N ASN A 86 -6.01 7.93 -9.41
CA ASN A 86 -7.40 8.36 -9.16
C ASN A 86 -8.08 7.63 -7.99
N THR A 87 -7.48 6.55 -7.46
CA THR A 87 -8.00 5.80 -6.31
C THR A 87 -7.36 6.21 -4.99
N LEU A 88 -6.37 7.10 -4.99
CA LEU A 88 -5.60 7.45 -3.79
C LEU A 88 -6.46 8.00 -2.67
N ASP A 89 -7.34 8.95 -2.95
CA ASP A 89 -8.26 9.51 -1.95
C ASP A 89 -9.09 8.42 -1.28
N TYR A 90 -9.62 7.48 -2.07
CA TYR A 90 -10.41 6.38 -1.55
C TYR A 90 -9.56 5.46 -0.66
N LEU A 91 -8.35 5.11 -1.06
CA LEU A 91 -7.47 4.25 -0.28
C LEU A 91 -7.04 4.93 1.03
N ILE A 92 -6.61 6.18 0.96
CA ILE A 92 -6.19 6.95 2.13
C ILE A 92 -7.32 7.05 3.16
N ARG A 93 -8.53 7.39 2.72
CA ARG A 93 -9.70 7.47 3.61
C ARG A 93 -10.12 6.11 4.16
N SER A 94 -9.96 5.04 3.38
CA SER A 94 -10.37 3.69 3.80
C SER A 94 -9.48 3.10 4.88
N PHE A 95 -8.19 3.40 4.85
CA PHE A 95 -7.22 2.90 5.82
C PHE A 95 -6.94 3.89 6.96
N ASP A 96 -7.21 5.17 6.76
CA ASP A 96 -6.95 6.28 7.70
C ASP A 96 -5.58 6.16 8.38
N SER A 97 -4.56 5.91 7.57
CA SER A 97 -3.21 5.58 8.03
C SER A 97 -2.46 6.83 8.48
N ASP A 98 -1.71 6.74 9.56
CA ASP A 98 -0.91 7.86 10.09
C ASP A 98 0.39 8.09 9.31
N ILE A 99 0.91 7.05 8.66
CA ILE A 99 2.08 7.12 7.78
C ILE A 99 1.69 6.52 6.43
N ILE A 100 1.96 7.25 5.36
CA ILE A 100 1.67 6.81 4.00
C ILE A 100 2.92 7.00 3.15
N THR A 101 3.32 5.94 2.46
CA THR A 101 4.38 5.99 1.45
C THR A 101 3.80 5.54 0.13
N ILE A 102 3.96 6.36 -0.89
CA ILE A 102 3.42 6.10 -2.23
C ILE A 102 4.57 6.12 -3.22
N ASP A 103 4.77 5.00 -3.90
CA ASP A 103 5.69 4.88 -5.02
C ASP A 103 4.87 4.74 -6.31
N TYR A 104 5.08 5.66 -7.25
CA TYR A 104 4.45 5.61 -8.55
C TYR A 104 5.49 5.62 -9.65
N ARG A 105 5.36 4.69 -10.58
CA ARG A 105 6.27 4.60 -11.71
C ARG A 105 5.52 4.34 -13.00
N VAL A 106 5.74 5.20 -13.99
CA VAL A 106 5.28 4.97 -15.36
C VAL A 106 6.33 4.19 -16.13
N ARG A 107 5.91 3.09 -16.76
CA ARG A 107 6.81 2.22 -17.54
C ARG A 107 6.22 1.96 -18.92
N GLY A 108 7.13 1.91 -19.87
CA GLY A 108 6.79 1.39 -21.20
C GLY A 108 6.19 2.42 -22.15
N PHE A 109 5.71 1.91 -23.19
CA PHE A 109 5.08 2.66 -24.28
C PHE A 109 4.02 1.77 -24.93
N THR A 110 3.03 2.39 -25.55
CA THR A 110 2.12 1.75 -26.49
C THR A 110 2.45 2.13 -27.92
N ARG A 111 1.75 1.53 -28.87
CA ARG A 111 1.83 1.94 -30.28
C ARG A 111 0.45 2.32 -30.76
N ASP A 112 0.38 3.40 -31.54
CA ASP A 112 -0.82 3.77 -32.24
C ASP A 112 -1.07 2.84 -33.46
N VAL A 113 -2.17 3.04 -34.13
CA VAL A 113 -2.54 2.28 -35.33
C VAL A 113 -1.55 2.40 -36.50
N SER A 114 -0.69 3.41 -36.49
CA SER A 114 0.38 3.61 -37.48
C SER A 114 1.70 2.94 -37.06
N GLY A 115 1.75 2.31 -35.87
CA GLY A 115 2.94 1.70 -35.29
C GLY A 115 3.91 2.68 -34.61
N LYS A 116 3.55 3.97 -34.51
CA LYS A 116 4.34 4.98 -33.80
C LYS A 116 4.29 4.72 -32.30
N LYS A 117 5.45 4.82 -31.62
CA LYS A 117 5.52 4.73 -30.16
C LYS A 117 4.85 5.93 -29.52
N CYS A 118 3.94 5.66 -28.59
CA CYS A 118 3.30 6.62 -27.73
C CYS A 118 3.73 6.32 -26.29
N PHE A 119 4.48 7.22 -25.68
CA PHE A 119 4.83 7.14 -24.26
C PHE A 119 3.63 7.65 -23.47
N MET A 120 3.25 6.89 -22.44
CA MET A 120 2.16 7.28 -21.55
C MET A 120 2.70 8.22 -20.46
N ASP A 121 3.39 9.26 -20.88
CA ASP A 121 3.89 10.28 -19.96
C ASP A 121 2.71 11.18 -19.59
N GLN A 122 2.20 10.97 -18.38
CA GLN A 122 1.39 12.02 -17.78
C GLN A 122 2.35 13.10 -17.31
N GLU A 123 2.15 14.31 -17.80
CA GLU A 123 2.81 15.49 -17.25
C GLU A 123 2.26 15.72 -15.83
N MET A 124 2.86 15.06 -14.85
CA MET A 124 2.55 15.29 -13.45
C MET A 124 3.76 15.86 -12.72
N ALA A 125 3.53 16.81 -11.86
CA ALA A 125 4.55 17.37 -11.00
C ALA A 125 4.70 16.60 -9.70
N SER A 126 3.59 16.12 -9.15
CA SER A 126 3.53 15.44 -7.87
C SER A 126 2.39 14.43 -7.81
N ILE A 127 2.56 13.37 -7.00
CA ILE A 127 1.46 12.48 -6.62
C ILE A 127 0.41 13.25 -5.81
N GLN A 128 0.80 14.29 -5.09
CA GLN A 128 -0.10 15.12 -4.29
C GLN A 128 -1.19 15.80 -5.14
N ASP A 129 -0.95 16.00 -6.46
CA ASP A 129 -1.94 16.56 -7.39
C ASP A 129 -3.20 15.66 -7.52
N PHE A 130 -3.11 14.40 -7.09
CA PHE A 130 -4.19 13.41 -7.11
C PHE A 130 -4.81 13.14 -5.73
N ILE A 131 -4.43 13.92 -4.73
CA ILE A 131 -4.92 13.81 -3.35
C ILE A 131 -5.69 15.08 -3.03
N SER A 132 -6.89 14.93 -2.44
CA SER A 132 -7.72 16.07 -2.09
C SER A 132 -7.04 16.99 -1.05
N GLU A 133 -7.33 18.27 -1.14
CA GLU A 133 -6.81 19.28 -0.20
C GLU A 133 -7.19 18.94 1.25
N GLU A 134 -8.40 18.41 1.47
CA GLU A 134 -8.87 17.97 2.79
C GLU A 134 -7.94 16.94 3.43
N ILE A 135 -7.46 15.96 2.63
CA ILE A 135 -6.49 14.97 3.10
C ILE A 135 -5.13 15.63 3.32
N LEU A 136 -4.63 16.40 2.36
CA LEU A 136 -3.31 17.03 2.45
C LEU A 136 -3.18 17.96 3.67
N LEU A 137 -4.25 18.61 4.09
CA LEU A 137 -4.26 19.46 5.29
C LEU A 137 -3.98 18.66 6.58
N ARG A 138 -4.29 17.37 6.61
CA ARG A 138 -4.07 16.49 7.77
C ARG A 138 -2.64 15.98 7.88
N TYR A 139 -1.86 16.05 6.80
CA TYR A 139 -0.53 15.43 6.72
C TYR A 139 0.57 16.45 6.42
N ASP A 140 1.77 16.12 6.87
CA ASP A 140 3.02 16.68 6.34
C ASP A 140 3.48 15.80 5.20
N ALA A 141 3.41 16.32 3.98
CA ALA A 141 3.72 15.58 2.75
C ALA A 141 5.06 16.03 2.16
N GLN A 142 5.85 15.07 1.67
CA GLN A 142 7.16 15.30 1.05
C GLN A 142 7.30 14.47 -0.21
N ASP A 143 7.74 15.12 -1.30
CA ASP A 143 8.04 14.47 -2.56
C ASP A 143 9.54 14.27 -2.76
N VAL A 144 9.90 13.13 -3.34
CA VAL A 144 11.25 12.84 -3.84
C VAL A 144 11.10 12.23 -5.24
N ASN A 145 11.08 13.08 -6.27
CA ASN A 145 10.78 12.66 -7.63
C ASN A 145 12.05 12.59 -8.51
N VAL A 146 12.10 11.56 -9.36
CA VAL A 146 13.12 11.42 -10.42
C VAL A 146 12.43 11.50 -11.78
N TYR A 147 12.17 12.71 -12.22
CA TYR A 147 11.39 13.00 -13.43
C TYR A 147 11.94 12.31 -14.68
N GLN A 148 13.28 12.28 -14.86
CA GLN A 148 13.91 11.65 -16.02
C GLN A 148 13.64 10.13 -16.12
N SER A 149 13.21 9.52 -15.03
CA SER A 149 12.92 8.07 -14.94
C SER A 149 11.43 7.80 -14.75
N ASN A 150 10.57 8.81 -14.77
CA ASN A 150 9.14 8.71 -14.46
C ASN A 150 8.89 7.97 -13.14
N ILE A 151 9.68 8.31 -12.11
CA ILE A 151 9.56 7.79 -10.76
C ILE A 151 9.14 8.94 -9.85
N PHE A 152 8.04 8.72 -9.16
CA PHE A 152 7.46 9.65 -8.20
C PHE A 152 7.34 8.96 -6.86
N HIS A 153 7.78 9.61 -5.81
CA HIS A 153 7.75 9.12 -4.45
C HIS A 153 7.19 10.20 -3.54
N THR A 154 6.12 9.89 -2.82
CA THR A 154 5.51 10.80 -1.84
C THR A 154 5.40 10.09 -0.50
N ARG A 155 5.85 10.76 0.55
CA ARG A 155 5.66 10.32 1.94
C ARG A 155 4.78 11.32 2.66
N MET A 156 3.87 10.82 3.47
CA MET A 156 2.94 11.63 4.24
C MET A 156 2.93 11.14 5.69
N LEU A 157 2.99 12.08 6.63
CA LEU A 157 2.93 11.84 8.07
C LEU A 157 1.78 12.64 8.66
N ILE A 158 0.91 11.98 9.43
CA ILE A 158 -0.21 12.65 10.12
C ILE A 158 0.32 13.72 11.09
N LYS A 159 -0.31 14.89 11.10
CA LYS A 159 0.06 15.97 12.00
C LYS A 159 -0.40 15.74 13.44
N GLU A 160 -1.57 15.16 13.57
CA GLU A 160 -2.22 14.89 14.86
C GLU A 160 -2.41 13.40 15.07
N LEU A 161 -1.67 12.84 16.03
CA LEU A 161 -1.76 11.43 16.40
C LEU A 161 -2.92 11.23 17.37
N GLU A 162 -3.79 10.30 17.07
CA GLU A 162 -4.89 9.87 17.91
C GLU A 162 -4.55 8.57 18.64
N LEU A 163 -4.12 8.68 19.92
CA LEU A 163 -3.65 7.52 20.70
C LEU A 163 -4.69 6.39 20.78
N GLN A 164 -5.98 6.72 20.81
CA GLN A 164 -7.05 5.73 20.90
C GLN A 164 -7.02 4.71 19.76
N ASN A 165 -6.55 5.10 18.58
CA ASN A 165 -6.45 4.20 17.43
C ASN A 165 -5.43 3.07 17.61
N TYR A 166 -4.53 3.20 18.60
CA TYR A 166 -3.46 2.24 18.90
C TYR A 166 -3.77 1.35 20.11
N LEU A 167 -4.88 1.61 20.82
CA LEU A 167 -5.25 0.89 22.03
C LEU A 167 -6.51 0.06 21.79
N PHE A 168 -6.42 -1.25 21.92
CA PHE A 168 -7.54 -2.14 21.65
C PHE A 168 -8.39 -2.49 22.87
N LYS A 169 -7.81 -2.48 24.07
CA LYS A 169 -8.46 -2.96 25.28
C LYS A 169 -8.70 -1.87 26.33
N THR A 170 -8.02 -0.77 26.20
CA THR A 170 -8.01 0.30 27.20
C THR A 170 -8.41 1.61 26.53
N ASP A 171 -9.26 2.37 27.18
CA ASP A 171 -9.55 3.74 26.75
C ASP A 171 -8.35 4.63 27.06
N ALA A 172 -7.91 5.44 26.09
CA ALA A 172 -6.80 6.36 26.28
C ALA A 172 -7.04 7.34 27.46
N TYR A 173 -8.29 7.65 27.76
CA TYR A 173 -8.65 8.54 28.90
C TYR A 173 -8.56 7.83 30.24
N GLU A 174 -8.60 6.51 30.31
CA GLU A 174 -8.45 5.73 31.54
C GLU A 174 -6.98 5.53 31.93
N LEU A 175 -6.05 5.80 31.02
CA LEU A 175 -4.62 5.72 31.30
C LEU A 175 -4.16 6.86 32.21
N ASP A 176 -3.22 6.54 33.11
CA ASP A 176 -2.51 7.57 33.86
C ASP A 176 -1.90 8.61 32.91
N PRO A 177 -2.03 9.92 33.17
CA PRO A 177 -1.55 10.96 32.27
C PRO A 177 -0.07 10.84 31.89
N ARG A 178 0.78 10.32 32.79
CA ARG A 178 2.21 10.12 32.52
C ARG A 178 2.42 8.95 31.57
N VAL A 179 1.70 7.86 31.77
CA VAL A 179 1.74 6.67 30.88
C VAL A 179 1.25 7.04 29.49
N ARG A 180 0.14 7.76 29.41
CA ARG A 180 -0.41 8.26 28.16
C ARG A 180 0.60 9.12 27.39
N LEU A 181 1.26 10.05 28.08
CA LEU A 181 2.27 10.92 27.48
C LEU A 181 3.49 10.12 27.00
N ASP A 182 3.95 9.14 27.77
CA ASP A 182 5.09 8.28 27.41
C ASP A 182 4.79 7.47 26.14
N ILE A 183 3.64 6.80 26.09
CA ILE A 183 3.20 6.04 24.92
C ILE A 183 3.10 6.94 23.70
N THR A 184 2.47 8.11 23.83
CA THR A 184 2.33 9.06 22.72
C THR A 184 3.69 9.53 22.19
N ASN A 185 4.64 9.81 23.07
CA ASN A 185 5.97 10.26 22.67
C ASN A 185 6.75 9.14 21.96
N ARG A 186 6.62 7.91 22.45
CA ARG A 186 7.24 6.73 21.80
C ARG A 186 6.67 6.49 20.41
N LEU A 187 5.35 6.49 20.26
CA LEU A 187 4.69 6.36 18.96
C LEU A 187 5.11 7.46 18.00
N ARG A 188 5.10 8.71 18.42
CA ARG A 188 5.54 9.83 17.57
C ARG A 188 6.98 9.68 17.13
N ARG A 189 7.87 9.25 18.01
CA ARG A 189 9.27 9.01 17.66
C ARG A 189 9.39 7.91 16.62
N GLU A 190 8.73 6.76 16.82
CA GLU A 190 8.72 5.65 15.90
C GLU A 190 8.16 6.06 14.52
N MET A 191 7.06 6.80 14.50
CA MET A 191 6.48 7.34 13.29
C MET A 191 7.46 8.23 12.51
N ILE A 192 8.19 9.10 13.20
CA ILE A 192 9.21 9.95 12.57
C ILE A 192 10.39 9.11 12.05
N GLU A 193 10.80 8.07 12.78
CA GLU A 193 11.83 7.14 12.33
C GLU A 193 11.42 6.40 11.06
N ILE A 194 10.20 5.88 11.01
CA ILE A 194 9.63 5.22 9.81
C ILE A 194 9.53 6.23 8.65
N PHE A 195 8.95 7.39 8.89
CA PHE A 195 8.82 8.45 7.88
C PHE A 195 10.17 8.92 7.32
N SER A 196 11.17 9.02 8.18
CA SER A 196 12.52 9.47 7.80
C SER A 196 13.37 8.35 7.21
N GLY A 197 12.99 7.08 7.40
CA GLY A 197 13.77 5.91 7.01
C GLY A 197 15.09 5.76 7.78
N ARG A 198 15.15 6.27 9.01
CA ARG A 198 16.35 6.23 9.87
C ARG A 198 15.98 6.32 11.36
N ASN A 199 16.77 5.68 12.20
CA ASN A 199 16.64 5.82 13.65
C ASN A 199 17.03 7.23 14.10
N ILE A 200 16.29 7.77 15.07
CA ILE A 200 16.56 9.06 15.71
C ILE A 200 17.09 8.73 17.11
N TYR A 201 18.37 9.02 17.32
CA TYR A 201 19.07 8.78 18.59
C TYR A 201 18.91 9.98 19.51
#